data_0d4e7982a264fb5bd385b8b476586e3a
#
_entry.id   0d4e7982a264fb5bd385b8b476586e3a
#
_cell.length_a   1.000
_cell.length_b   1.000
_cell.length_c   1.000
_cell.angle_alpha   90.00
_cell.angle_beta   90.00
_cell.angle_gamma   90.00
#
_symmetry.space_group_name_H-M   'P 1'
#
loop_
_entity.id
_entity.type
_entity.pdbx_description
1 polymer ?
#
loop_
_entity_poly.entity_id
_entity_poly.type
_entity_poly.pdbx_seq_one_letter_code
_entity_poly.pdbx_strand_id
1 'polypeptide(L)'
;MNKNRLAVMLAILMIITSNVAYGLNVDLPEPTREFYINDFAGVMDTESKDNILKVNLNYENTEERPQIVVVTVKNMQGIDENTYAVKLFEEWKIGNKGHDNGVLLLLALEERRIKIEVGYGLEGAITDSKSGRILDESLDYLSEGDYSTGLSNIFYNLAIEVNNEYGYNNDDIFGDIEVENHYEGSGSSDYGALLRLIVIIIIIIIINSRGRGGRRGRRNVFMPYVFPRFTNFGSGTHIGGFGGRSGGGGFGGGSFGGGGRSGGGGAGRGF
;
A
#
# COMPACT_ATOMS: atom_id res chain seq x y z
N MET A 1 -19.33 54.93 1.23
CA MET A 1 -19.96 53.67 0.73
C MET A 1 -21.24 53.46 1.55
N ASN A 2 -22.40 53.39 0.91
CA ASN A 2 -23.68 53.26 1.63
C ASN A 2 -23.72 51.91 2.37
N LYS A 3 -24.10 51.94 3.67
CA LYS A 3 -24.19 50.74 4.54
C LYS A 3 -24.99 49.62 3.88
N ASN A 4 -26.02 49.92 3.11
CA ASN A 4 -26.84 48.96 2.38
C ASN A 4 -26.09 48.29 1.21
N ARG A 5 -25.17 48.99 0.53
CA ARG A 5 -24.34 48.41 -0.55
C ARG A 5 -23.27 47.46 0.02
N LEU A 6 -22.73 47.83 1.21
CA LEU A 6 -21.77 46.94 1.91
C LEU A 6 -22.46 45.67 2.41
N ALA A 7 -23.68 45.78 2.96
CA ALA A 7 -24.43 44.59 3.40
C ALA A 7 -24.80 43.66 2.23
N VAL A 8 -25.18 44.21 1.08
CA VAL A 8 -25.46 43.40 -0.14
C VAL A 8 -24.19 42.75 -0.66
N MET A 9 -23.04 43.42 -0.69
CA MET A 9 -21.76 42.80 -1.07
C MET A 9 -21.34 41.70 -0.13
N LEU A 10 -21.51 41.86 1.19
CA LEU A 10 -21.22 40.82 2.18
C LEU A 10 -22.18 39.62 2.05
N ALA A 11 -23.45 39.84 1.77
CA ALA A 11 -24.42 38.78 1.54
C ALA A 11 -24.08 37.98 0.22
N ILE A 12 -23.69 38.65 -0.84
CA ILE A 12 -23.26 38.04 -2.09
C ILE A 12 -21.95 37.25 -1.85
N LEU A 13 -21.01 37.81 -1.08
CA LEU A 13 -19.77 37.10 -0.72
C LEU A 13 -20.04 35.84 0.12
N MET A 14 -20.99 35.90 1.05
CA MET A 14 -21.42 34.72 1.83
C MET A 14 -22.09 33.64 0.96
N ILE A 15 -22.82 34.00 -0.07
CA ILE A 15 -23.45 33.06 -1.01
C ILE A 15 -22.39 32.41 -1.91
N ILE A 16 -21.34 33.15 -2.28
CA ILE A 16 -20.25 32.64 -3.12
C ILE A 16 -19.32 31.70 -2.33
N THR A 17 -19.20 31.91 -1.01
CA THR A 17 -18.37 31.05 -0.16
C THR A 17 -19.09 29.83 0.38
N SER A 18 -20.38 29.68 0.20
CA SER A 18 -21.09 28.42 0.43
C SER A 18 -20.81 27.45 -0.73
N ASN A 19 -19.53 27.08 -0.93
CA ASN A 19 -19.20 25.86 -1.62
C ASN A 19 -19.70 24.73 -0.72
N VAL A 20 -20.92 24.29 -0.98
CA VAL A 20 -21.39 23.00 -0.53
C VAL A 20 -20.41 21.99 -1.13
N ALA A 21 -19.51 21.51 -0.31
CA ALA A 21 -18.76 20.30 -0.65
C ALA A 21 -19.82 19.20 -0.83
N TYR A 22 -20.27 19.00 -2.05
CA TYR A 22 -20.94 17.76 -2.41
C TYR A 22 -19.89 16.68 -2.23
N GLY A 23 -19.83 16.07 -1.06
CA GLY A 23 -19.14 14.81 -0.90
C GLY A 23 -19.74 13.89 -1.97
N LEU A 24 -18.94 13.46 -2.94
CA LEU A 24 -19.34 12.43 -3.89
C LEU A 24 -19.77 11.23 -3.04
N ASN A 25 -21.06 11.04 -2.92
CA ASN A 25 -21.62 9.89 -2.23
C ASN A 25 -21.45 8.72 -3.20
N VAL A 26 -20.35 8.00 -3.03
CA VAL A 26 -20.05 6.80 -3.81
C VAL A 26 -20.92 5.70 -3.24
N ASP A 27 -21.75 5.11 -4.05
CA ASP A 27 -22.51 3.91 -3.69
C ASP A 27 -21.58 2.69 -3.84
N LEU A 28 -20.82 2.40 -2.78
CA LEU A 28 -19.94 1.24 -2.76
C LEU A 28 -20.77 -0.03 -2.54
N PRO A 29 -20.45 -1.13 -3.24
CA PRO A 29 -21.12 -2.38 -3.01
C PRO A 29 -20.82 -2.90 -1.58
N GLU A 30 -21.78 -3.59 -0.99
CA GLU A 30 -21.58 -4.35 0.23
C GLU A 30 -20.75 -5.61 -0.06
N PRO A 31 -19.84 -6.05 0.83
CA PRO A 31 -19.07 -7.26 0.61
C PRO A 31 -20.01 -8.50 0.58
N THR A 32 -19.66 -9.46 -0.23
CA THR A 32 -20.33 -10.74 -0.25
C THR A 32 -20.11 -11.52 1.06
N ARG A 33 -20.84 -12.62 1.25
CA ARG A 33 -20.70 -13.45 2.43
C ARG A 33 -19.28 -14.06 2.56
N GLU A 34 -18.62 -14.29 1.45
CA GLU A 34 -17.27 -14.87 1.39
C GLU A 34 -16.18 -13.86 1.64
N PHE A 35 -16.48 -12.56 1.61
CA PHE A 35 -15.60 -11.42 1.85
C PHE A 35 -14.38 -11.32 0.93
N TYR A 36 -13.60 -12.39 0.78
CA TYR A 36 -12.32 -12.40 0.05
C TYR A 36 -12.46 -12.33 -1.47
N ILE A 37 -13.65 -12.73 -1.99
CA ILE A 37 -13.92 -12.71 -3.42
C ILE A 37 -15.29 -12.11 -3.71
N ASN A 38 -15.33 -11.01 -4.46
CA ASN A 38 -16.53 -10.22 -4.71
C ASN A 38 -16.63 -9.89 -6.20
N ASP A 39 -17.13 -10.85 -6.97
CA ASP A 39 -17.22 -10.78 -8.43
C ASP A 39 -18.54 -10.14 -8.88
N PHE A 40 -18.71 -8.81 -8.69
CA PHE A 40 -19.93 -8.08 -9.09
C PHE A 40 -20.03 -7.85 -10.60
N ALA A 41 -18.91 -7.93 -11.32
CA ALA A 41 -18.91 -7.86 -12.79
C ALA A 41 -19.27 -9.21 -13.42
N GLY A 42 -19.12 -10.33 -12.68
CA GLY A 42 -19.42 -11.67 -13.16
C GLY A 42 -18.41 -12.15 -14.21
N VAL A 43 -17.13 -11.82 -14.02
CA VAL A 43 -16.05 -12.09 -15.00
C VAL A 43 -15.10 -13.20 -14.57
N MET A 44 -15.28 -13.77 -13.39
CA MET A 44 -14.43 -14.83 -12.87
C MET A 44 -15.13 -16.18 -12.89
N ASP A 45 -14.40 -17.23 -13.26
CA ASP A 45 -14.86 -18.60 -13.17
C ASP A 45 -14.90 -19.11 -11.72
N THR A 46 -15.55 -20.25 -11.52
CA THR A 46 -15.74 -20.84 -10.19
C THR A 46 -14.42 -21.34 -9.60
N GLU A 47 -13.57 -21.96 -10.40
CA GLU A 47 -12.31 -22.53 -9.95
C GLU A 47 -11.38 -21.45 -9.41
N SER A 48 -11.21 -20.35 -10.15
CA SER A 48 -10.41 -19.19 -9.72
C SER A 48 -10.93 -18.60 -8.41
N LYS A 49 -12.27 -18.48 -8.27
CA LYS A 49 -12.90 -17.99 -7.03
C LYS A 49 -12.65 -18.92 -5.85
N ASP A 50 -12.82 -20.22 -6.03
CA ASP A 50 -12.60 -21.22 -4.97
C ASP A 50 -11.14 -21.26 -4.53
N ASN A 51 -10.20 -21.15 -5.46
CA ASN A 51 -8.76 -21.11 -5.15
C ASN A 51 -8.37 -19.86 -4.36
N ILE A 52 -8.84 -18.68 -4.76
CA ILE A 52 -8.62 -17.43 -4.01
C ILE A 52 -9.19 -17.51 -2.59
N LEU A 53 -10.40 -18.05 -2.46
CA LEU A 53 -11.04 -18.26 -1.15
C LEU A 53 -10.20 -19.22 -0.30
N LYS A 54 -9.75 -20.36 -0.85
CA LYS A 54 -8.96 -21.37 -0.15
C LYS A 54 -7.65 -20.77 0.41
N VAL A 55 -6.93 -19.98 -0.38
CA VAL A 55 -5.69 -19.32 0.06
C VAL A 55 -5.95 -18.38 1.24
N ASN A 56 -6.99 -17.54 1.16
CA ASN A 56 -7.33 -16.63 2.25
C ASN A 56 -7.80 -17.38 3.52
N LEU A 57 -8.51 -18.50 3.40
CA LEU A 57 -8.87 -19.35 4.53
C LEU A 57 -7.65 -19.99 5.18
N ASN A 58 -6.58 -20.31 4.40
CA ASN A 58 -5.32 -20.76 4.94
C ASN A 58 -4.60 -19.64 5.71
N TYR A 59 -4.65 -18.39 5.23
CA TYR A 59 -4.16 -17.23 5.98
C TYR A 59 -4.90 -17.01 7.31
N GLU A 60 -6.19 -17.31 7.42
CA GLU A 60 -6.91 -17.21 8.70
C GLU A 60 -6.34 -18.11 9.81
N ASN A 61 -5.61 -19.17 9.42
CA ASN A 61 -4.96 -20.09 10.36
C ASN A 61 -3.54 -19.64 10.76
N THR A 62 -3.03 -18.54 10.19
CA THR A 62 -1.73 -17.96 10.54
C THR A 62 -1.85 -16.96 11.70
N GLU A 63 -0.74 -16.51 12.28
CA GLU A 63 -0.72 -15.58 13.41
C GLU A 63 -1.19 -14.17 12.97
N GLU A 64 -0.64 -13.67 11.86
CA GLU A 64 -0.89 -12.31 11.36
C GLU A 64 -2.17 -12.20 10.54
N ARG A 65 -2.68 -13.29 9.99
CA ARG A 65 -3.94 -13.37 9.22
C ARG A 65 -4.06 -12.31 8.14
N PRO A 66 -3.11 -12.20 7.21
CA PRO A 66 -3.21 -11.24 6.12
C PRO A 66 -4.44 -11.52 5.25
N GLN A 67 -4.94 -10.49 4.57
CA GLN A 67 -6.13 -10.58 3.74
C GLN A 67 -5.83 -10.04 2.35
N ILE A 68 -6.10 -10.83 1.32
CA ILE A 68 -6.04 -10.39 -0.09
C ILE A 68 -7.45 -10.50 -0.67
N VAL A 69 -8.11 -9.36 -0.82
CA VAL A 69 -9.50 -9.27 -1.26
C VAL A 69 -9.54 -8.92 -2.74
N VAL A 70 -10.24 -9.72 -3.53
CA VAL A 70 -10.46 -9.49 -4.95
C VAL A 70 -11.87 -8.96 -5.17
N VAL A 71 -11.98 -7.83 -5.85
CA VAL A 71 -13.25 -7.17 -6.17
C VAL A 71 -13.30 -6.85 -7.65
N THR A 72 -14.34 -7.31 -8.33
CA THR A 72 -14.65 -6.85 -9.68
C THR A 72 -15.93 -6.03 -9.67
N VAL A 73 -15.91 -4.87 -10.31
CA VAL A 73 -17.08 -4.00 -10.46
C VAL A 73 -17.35 -3.73 -11.94
N LYS A 74 -18.61 -3.48 -12.29
CA LYS A 74 -18.96 -3.11 -13.67
C LYS A 74 -18.36 -1.77 -14.02
N ASN A 75 -18.51 -0.77 -13.12
CA ASN A 75 -17.93 0.56 -13.27
C ASN A 75 -17.71 1.22 -11.89
N MET A 76 -16.92 2.28 -11.88
CA MET A 76 -16.60 3.07 -10.68
C MET A 76 -17.43 4.36 -10.57
N GLN A 77 -18.56 4.46 -11.27
CA GLN A 77 -19.50 5.59 -11.20
C GLN A 77 -18.86 6.97 -11.49
N GLY A 78 -17.86 6.99 -12.38
CA GLY A 78 -17.14 8.22 -12.75
C GLY A 78 -16.09 8.69 -11.74
N ILE A 79 -15.74 7.84 -10.79
CA ILE A 79 -14.69 8.09 -9.80
C ILE A 79 -13.39 7.46 -10.29
N ASP A 80 -12.27 8.10 -9.98
CA ASP A 80 -10.96 7.56 -10.31
C ASP A 80 -10.64 6.30 -9.48
N GLU A 81 -9.83 5.41 -10.03
CA GLU A 81 -9.52 4.12 -9.41
C GLU A 81 -8.85 4.23 -8.04
N ASN A 82 -8.03 5.26 -7.80
CA ASN A 82 -7.37 5.44 -6.51
C ASN A 82 -8.39 5.81 -5.43
N THR A 83 -9.22 6.81 -5.70
CA THR A 83 -10.27 7.23 -4.76
C THR A 83 -11.27 6.11 -4.49
N TYR A 84 -11.65 5.35 -5.53
CA TYR A 84 -12.59 4.24 -5.37
C TYR A 84 -11.98 3.11 -4.53
N ALA A 85 -10.75 2.69 -4.85
CA ALA A 85 -10.05 1.62 -4.13
C ALA A 85 -9.80 1.95 -2.66
N VAL A 86 -9.31 3.17 -2.35
CA VAL A 86 -9.09 3.61 -0.97
C VAL A 86 -10.39 3.61 -0.18
N LYS A 87 -11.49 4.18 -0.73
CA LYS A 87 -12.79 4.19 -0.05
C LYS A 87 -13.32 2.78 0.20
N LEU A 88 -13.22 1.88 -0.78
CA LEU A 88 -13.66 0.50 -0.67
C LEU A 88 -12.84 -0.24 0.40
N PHE A 89 -11.51 -0.05 0.39
CA PHE A 89 -10.59 -0.63 1.37
C PHE A 89 -10.94 -0.20 2.80
N GLU A 90 -11.18 1.09 3.01
CA GLU A 90 -11.52 1.65 4.32
C GLU A 90 -12.93 1.24 4.79
N GLU A 91 -13.93 1.28 3.89
CA GLU A 91 -15.31 0.91 4.21
C GLU A 91 -15.43 -0.56 4.62
N TRP A 92 -14.77 -1.44 3.88
CA TRP A 92 -14.77 -2.87 4.16
C TRP A 92 -13.76 -3.25 5.25
N LYS A 93 -12.91 -2.31 5.68
CA LYS A 93 -11.89 -2.54 6.72
C LYS A 93 -10.97 -3.71 6.38
N ILE A 94 -10.47 -3.73 5.15
CA ILE A 94 -9.63 -4.81 4.64
C ILE A 94 -8.32 -4.86 5.42
N GLY A 95 -7.94 -6.05 5.89
CA GLY A 95 -6.76 -6.27 6.72
C GLY A 95 -7.09 -6.50 8.20
N ASN A 96 -6.15 -7.10 8.92
CA ASN A 96 -6.32 -7.42 10.33
C ASN A 96 -5.95 -6.23 11.21
N LYS A 97 -6.77 -5.98 12.21
CA LYS A 97 -6.59 -4.86 13.15
C LYS A 97 -5.25 -4.96 13.89
N GLY A 98 -4.44 -3.91 13.77
CA GLY A 98 -3.13 -3.82 14.42
C GLY A 98 -1.98 -4.33 13.58
N HIS A 99 -2.26 -5.01 12.46
CA HIS A 99 -1.28 -5.42 11.45
C HIS A 99 -1.39 -4.58 10.18
N ASP A 100 -2.57 -4.00 9.89
CA ASP A 100 -2.87 -3.23 8.68
C ASP A 100 -2.42 -3.96 7.39
N ASN A 101 -2.58 -5.30 7.38
CA ASN A 101 -2.01 -6.24 6.42
C ASN A 101 -3.04 -6.73 5.39
N GLY A 102 -3.83 -5.80 4.91
CA GLY A 102 -4.76 -6.04 3.82
C GLY A 102 -4.19 -5.67 2.46
N VAL A 103 -4.67 -6.36 1.42
CA VAL A 103 -4.47 -6.00 0.02
C VAL A 103 -5.81 -6.07 -0.69
N LEU A 104 -6.14 -5.07 -1.48
CA LEU A 104 -7.30 -5.05 -2.36
C LEU A 104 -6.84 -5.10 -3.81
N LEU A 105 -7.34 -6.08 -4.56
CA LEU A 105 -7.23 -6.14 -6.01
C LEU A 105 -8.58 -5.76 -6.61
N LEU A 106 -8.68 -4.60 -7.23
CA LEU A 106 -9.90 -4.03 -7.82
C LEU A 106 -9.82 -4.04 -9.33
N LEU A 107 -10.80 -4.65 -10.00
CA LEU A 107 -11.01 -4.56 -11.45
C LEU A 107 -12.30 -3.77 -11.74
N ALA A 108 -12.21 -2.72 -12.55
CA ALA A 108 -13.34 -1.98 -13.09
C ALA A 108 -13.48 -2.27 -14.58
N LEU A 109 -14.55 -3.01 -14.94
CA LEU A 109 -14.67 -3.61 -16.28
C LEU A 109 -14.89 -2.57 -17.39
N GLU A 110 -15.82 -1.62 -17.19
CA GLU A 110 -16.18 -0.63 -18.22
C GLU A 110 -15.04 0.39 -18.44
N GLU A 111 -14.36 0.80 -17.36
CA GLU A 111 -13.22 1.72 -17.45
C GLU A 111 -11.95 1.01 -17.90
N ARG A 112 -11.95 -0.32 -17.96
CA ARG A 112 -10.76 -1.14 -18.25
C ARG A 112 -9.59 -0.75 -17.35
N ARG A 113 -9.84 -0.73 -16.06
CA ARG A 113 -8.87 -0.34 -15.02
C ARG A 113 -8.71 -1.44 -14.00
N ILE A 114 -7.46 -1.64 -13.60
CA ILE A 114 -7.10 -2.53 -12.50
C ILE A 114 -6.24 -1.78 -11.49
N LYS A 115 -6.49 -2.01 -10.21
CA LYS A 115 -5.77 -1.33 -9.12
C LYS A 115 -5.46 -2.34 -8.02
N ILE A 116 -4.23 -2.28 -7.54
CA ILE A 116 -3.81 -2.88 -6.27
C ILE A 116 -3.76 -1.75 -5.24
N GLU A 117 -4.46 -1.91 -4.13
CA GLU A 117 -4.38 -1.05 -2.96
C GLU A 117 -3.80 -1.84 -1.80
N VAL A 118 -2.79 -1.30 -1.10
CA VAL A 118 -1.99 -2.00 -0.10
C VAL A 118 -2.15 -1.33 1.26
N GLY A 119 -2.40 -2.11 2.29
CA GLY A 119 -2.42 -1.65 3.67
C GLY A 119 -1.01 -1.34 4.21
N TYR A 120 -0.91 -0.42 5.15
CA TYR A 120 0.36 0.07 5.69
C TYR A 120 1.32 -1.03 6.17
N GLY A 121 0.77 -2.15 6.69
CA GLY A 121 1.58 -3.26 7.18
C GLY A 121 2.31 -4.04 6.09
N LEU A 122 1.89 -3.89 4.83
CA LEU A 122 2.47 -4.59 3.68
C LEU A 122 3.16 -3.66 2.67
N GLU A 123 3.15 -2.32 2.87
CA GLU A 123 3.77 -1.37 1.93
C GLU A 123 5.29 -1.62 1.75
N GLY A 124 5.96 -2.15 2.78
CA GLY A 124 7.37 -2.52 2.71
C GLY A 124 7.64 -3.73 1.82
N ALA A 125 6.74 -4.69 1.82
CA ALA A 125 6.81 -5.93 1.03
C ALA A 125 6.26 -5.73 -0.38
N ILE A 126 5.10 -5.09 -0.50
CA ILE A 126 4.37 -4.84 -1.76
C ILE A 126 4.44 -3.35 -2.06
N THR A 127 5.61 -2.91 -2.53
CA THR A 127 5.83 -1.50 -2.92
C THR A 127 5.07 -1.14 -4.20
N ASP A 128 4.85 0.16 -4.47
CA ASP A 128 4.22 0.64 -5.70
C ASP A 128 4.91 0.08 -6.96
N SER A 129 6.24 -0.01 -6.94
CA SER A 129 7.01 -0.57 -8.04
C SER A 129 6.78 -2.07 -8.24
N LYS A 130 6.64 -2.85 -7.16
CA LYS A 130 6.31 -4.27 -7.23
C LYS A 130 4.87 -4.47 -7.71
N SER A 131 3.91 -3.72 -7.13
CA SER A 131 2.52 -3.72 -7.56
C SER A 131 2.40 -3.43 -9.05
N GLY A 132 3.15 -2.42 -9.52
CA GLY A 132 3.19 -2.08 -10.95
C GLY A 132 3.67 -3.24 -11.83
N ARG A 133 4.74 -3.94 -11.45
CA ARG A 133 5.25 -5.09 -12.20
C ARG A 133 4.27 -6.26 -12.19
N ILE A 134 3.71 -6.59 -11.04
CA ILE A 134 2.70 -7.64 -10.90
C ILE A 134 1.50 -7.40 -11.84
N LEU A 135 1.04 -6.15 -11.93
CA LEU A 135 -0.01 -5.77 -12.87
C LEU A 135 0.45 -5.93 -14.32
N ASP A 136 1.65 -5.40 -14.66
CA ASP A 136 2.17 -5.38 -16.03
C ASP A 136 2.28 -6.79 -16.63
N GLU A 137 2.63 -7.81 -15.83
CA GLU A 137 2.74 -9.22 -16.23
C GLU A 137 1.39 -9.86 -16.59
N SER A 138 0.29 -9.31 -16.12
CA SER A 138 -1.05 -9.86 -16.34
C SER A 138 -1.91 -9.04 -17.31
N LEU A 139 -1.39 -7.91 -17.84
CA LEU A 139 -2.17 -7.02 -18.70
C LEU A 139 -2.62 -7.69 -20.00
N ASP A 140 -1.82 -8.58 -20.57
CA ASP A 140 -2.17 -9.28 -21.80
C ASP A 140 -3.44 -10.13 -21.61
N TYR A 141 -3.54 -10.91 -20.54
CA TYR A 141 -4.74 -11.68 -20.20
C TYR A 141 -5.98 -10.76 -20.03
N LEU A 142 -5.82 -9.68 -19.29
CA LEU A 142 -6.90 -8.73 -19.05
C LEU A 142 -7.36 -8.04 -20.34
N SER A 143 -6.41 -7.69 -21.22
CA SER A 143 -6.71 -7.04 -22.50
C SER A 143 -7.43 -7.95 -23.49
N GLU A 144 -7.15 -9.25 -23.45
CA GLU A 144 -7.80 -10.31 -24.21
C GLU A 144 -9.15 -10.73 -23.65
N GLY A 145 -9.48 -10.27 -22.42
CA GLY A 145 -10.74 -10.58 -21.75
C GLY A 145 -10.68 -11.85 -20.88
N ASP A 146 -9.51 -12.46 -20.72
CA ASP A 146 -9.28 -13.57 -19.81
C ASP A 146 -9.05 -13.04 -18.38
N TYR A 147 -10.13 -12.52 -17.79
CA TYR A 147 -10.09 -11.90 -16.49
C TYR A 147 -9.78 -12.90 -15.37
N SER A 148 -10.26 -14.14 -15.48
CA SER A 148 -10.00 -15.18 -14.47
C SER A 148 -8.52 -15.46 -14.33
N THR A 149 -7.85 -15.74 -15.44
CA THR A 149 -6.40 -16.00 -15.45
C THR A 149 -5.63 -14.77 -15.01
N GLY A 150 -5.95 -13.59 -15.56
CA GLY A 150 -5.27 -12.33 -15.20
C GLY A 150 -5.36 -12.00 -13.72
N LEU A 151 -6.56 -12.07 -13.13
CA LEU A 151 -6.78 -11.80 -11.71
C LEU A 151 -6.14 -12.86 -10.81
N SER A 152 -6.18 -14.15 -11.19
CA SER A 152 -5.54 -15.22 -10.44
C SER A 152 -4.02 -15.07 -10.42
N ASN A 153 -3.40 -14.73 -11.54
CA ASN A 153 -1.95 -14.50 -11.61
C ASN A 153 -1.54 -13.32 -10.72
N ILE A 154 -2.26 -12.21 -10.77
CA ILE A 154 -2.00 -11.07 -9.88
C ILE A 154 -2.16 -11.48 -8.42
N PHE A 155 -3.24 -12.19 -8.08
CA PHE A 155 -3.51 -12.66 -6.72
C PHE A 155 -2.39 -13.55 -6.18
N TYR A 156 -1.93 -14.54 -6.97
CA TYR A 156 -0.86 -15.43 -6.52
C TYR A 156 0.47 -14.73 -6.34
N ASN A 157 0.81 -13.79 -7.23
CA ASN A 157 2.02 -12.98 -7.07
C ASN A 157 1.95 -12.10 -5.82
N LEU A 158 0.80 -11.51 -5.50
CA LEU A 158 0.59 -10.79 -4.24
C LEU A 158 0.71 -11.72 -3.03
N ALA A 159 0.15 -12.92 -3.10
CA ALA A 159 0.24 -13.92 -2.04
C ALA A 159 1.68 -14.40 -1.79
N ILE A 160 2.48 -14.57 -2.84
CA ILE A 160 3.92 -14.87 -2.72
C ILE A 160 4.65 -13.76 -1.98
N GLU A 161 4.37 -12.48 -2.28
CA GLU A 161 5.00 -11.36 -1.56
C GLU A 161 4.57 -11.31 -0.08
N VAL A 162 3.32 -11.61 0.22
CA VAL A 162 2.82 -11.74 1.60
C VAL A 162 3.50 -12.91 2.33
N ASN A 163 3.65 -14.08 1.66
CA ASN A 163 4.33 -15.22 2.23
C ASN A 163 5.80 -14.91 2.53
N ASN A 164 6.49 -14.20 1.62
CA ASN A 164 7.86 -13.78 1.82
C ASN A 164 8.02 -12.81 3.00
N GLU A 165 7.08 -11.88 3.19
CA GLU A 165 7.11 -10.91 4.30
C GLU A 165 7.00 -11.60 5.65
N TYR A 166 6.05 -12.53 5.78
CA TYR A 166 5.79 -13.21 7.05
C TYR A 166 6.57 -14.52 7.21
N GLY A 167 7.30 -14.96 6.19
CA GLY A 167 8.07 -16.21 6.21
C GLY A 167 7.20 -17.46 6.17
N TYR A 168 6.02 -17.38 5.55
CA TYR A 168 5.14 -18.53 5.36
C TYR A 168 5.69 -19.45 4.26
N ASN A 169 5.46 -20.75 4.41
CA ASN A 169 5.74 -21.72 3.36
C ASN A 169 4.63 -21.66 2.31
N ASN A 170 5.01 -21.51 1.03
CA ASN A 170 4.06 -21.50 -0.07
C ASN A 170 3.20 -22.77 -0.13
N ASP A 171 3.78 -23.96 0.13
CA ASP A 171 3.06 -25.22 0.11
C ASP A 171 1.95 -25.26 1.18
N ASP A 172 2.17 -24.65 2.34
CA ASP A 172 1.19 -24.59 3.41
C ASP A 172 0.04 -23.63 3.08
N ILE A 173 0.33 -22.54 2.35
CA ILE A 173 -0.66 -21.52 1.98
C ILE A 173 -1.41 -21.93 0.71
N PHE A 174 -0.72 -22.39 -0.33
CA PHE A 174 -1.37 -22.74 -1.61
C PHE A 174 -1.94 -24.17 -1.61
N GLY A 175 -1.35 -25.09 -0.81
CA GLY A 175 -1.76 -26.49 -0.79
C GLY A 175 -1.56 -27.15 -2.16
N ASP A 176 -2.64 -27.72 -2.72
CA ASP A 176 -2.61 -28.40 -4.02
C ASP A 176 -2.78 -27.47 -5.24
N ILE A 177 -2.79 -26.14 -5.03
CA ILE A 177 -2.95 -25.17 -6.10
C ILE A 177 -1.60 -25.03 -6.80
N GLU A 178 -1.55 -25.40 -8.11
CA GLU A 178 -0.37 -25.16 -8.93
C GLU A 178 -0.27 -23.67 -9.24
N VAL A 179 0.72 -23.00 -8.66
CA VAL A 179 1.03 -21.60 -8.92
C VAL A 179 2.20 -21.55 -9.91
N GLU A 180 1.93 -21.18 -11.16
CA GLU A 180 3.00 -20.88 -12.10
C GLU A 180 3.68 -19.59 -11.69
N ASN A 181 4.87 -19.70 -11.11
CA ASN A 181 5.70 -18.56 -10.76
C ASN A 181 6.28 -17.92 -12.04
N HIS A 182 5.51 -17.06 -12.71
CA HIS A 182 6.02 -16.23 -13.80
C HIS A 182 6.80 -15.02 -13.25
N TYR A 183 6.59 -14.71 -11.98
CA TYR A 183 7.33 -13.70 -11.26
C TYR A 183 8.65 -14.30 -10.74
N GLU A 184 9.66 -14.38 -11.60
CA GLU A 184 11.03 -14.34 -11.12
C GLU A 184 11.19 -12.94 -10.50
N GLY A 185 10.83 -12.82 -9.21
CA GLY A 185 11.13 -11.66 -8.42
C GLY A 185 12.57 -11.31 -8.73
N SER A 186 12.81 -10.21 -9.45
CA SER A 186 14.16 -9.75 -9.74
C SER A 186 14.83 -9.76 -8.39
N GLY A 187 15.69 -10.76 -8.21
CA GLY A 187 16.20 -11.19 -6.93
C GLY A 187 16.54 -9.98 -6.12
N SER A 188 16.25 -10.03 -4.85
CA SER A 188 16.78 -9.05 -3.90
C SER A 188 18.15 -8.67 -4.43
N SER A 189 18.22 -7.52 -5.10
CA SER A 189 19.49 -7.00 -5.55
C SER A 189 20.36 -7.12 -4.33
N ASP A 190 21.41 -7.89 -4.42
CA ASP A 190 22.24 -8.40 -3.35
C ASP A 190 22.99 -7.25 -2.65
N TYR A 191 22.22 -6.16 -2.36
CA TYR A 191 22.67 -5.01 -1.58
C TYR A 191 23.05 -5.44 -0.16
N GLY A 192 22.45 -6.54 0.34
CA GLY A 192 22.85 -7.15 1.59
C GLY A 192 24.24 -7.75 1.52
N ALA A 193 24.58 -8.45 0.44
CA ALA A 193 25.94 -8.95 0.21
C ALA A 193 26.90 -7.80 -0.11
N LEU A 194 26.50 -6.83 -0.92
CA LEU A 194 27.26 -5.62 -1.23
C LEU A 194 27.51 -4.76 0.01
N LEU A 195 26.51 -4.54 0.87
CA LEU A 195 26.65 -3.88 2.17
C LEU A 195 27.56 -4.65 3.11
N ARG A 196 27.44 -5.98 3.20
CA ARG A 196 28.37 -6.82 3.98
C ARG A 196 29.79 -6.69 3.46
N LEU A 197 29.98 -6.69 2.15
CA LEU A 197 31.29 -6.53 1.50
C LEU A 197 31.89 -5.16 1.76
N ILE A 198 31.09 -4.10 1.71
CA ILE A 198 31.51 -2.72 2.05
C ILE A 198 31.89 -2.64 3.55
N VAL A 199 31.12 -3.22 4.45
CA VAL A 199 31.42 -3.26 5.88
C VAL A 199 32.73 -4.02 6.13
N ILE A 200 32.95 -5.16 5.47
CA ILE A 200 34.20 -5.92 5.56
C ILE A 200 35.40 -5.08 5.07
N ILE A 201 35.25 -4.39 3.93
CA ILE A 201 36.29 -3.52 3.39
C ILE A 201 36.61 -2.37 4.37
N ILE A 202 35.59 -1.73 4.96
CA ILE A 202 35.80 -0.68 5.97
C ILE A 202 36.52 -1.23 7.19
N ILE A 203 36.15 -2.42 7.67
CA ILE A 203 36.85 -3.08 8.81
C ILE A 203 38.31 -3.39 8.46
N ILE A 204 38.62 -3.87 7.24
CA ILE A 204 39.96 -4.14 6.77
C ILE A 204 40.78 -2.84 6.69
N ILE A 205 40.18 -1.74 6.20
CA ILE A 205 40.85 -0.41 6.15
C ILE A 205 41.16 0.09 7.57
N ILE A 206 40.23 -0.06 8.52
CA ILE A 206 40.42 0.33 9.92
C ILE A 206 41.52 -0.51 10.60
N ILE A 207 41.59 -1.81 10.34
CA ILE A 207 42.61 -2.70 10.87
C ILE A 207 43.97 -2.37 10.28
N ASN A 208 44.06 -2.15 8.96
CA ASN A 208 45.31 -1.80 8.27
C ASN A 208 45.81 -0.36 8.56
N SER A 209 44.89 0.56 8.91
CA SER A 209 45.26 1.93 9.29
C SER A 209 45.86 2.02 10.70
N ARG A 210 45.65 1.00 11.56
CA ARG A 210 46.29 0.93 12.90
C ARG A 210 47.74 0.45 12.91
N GLY A 211 48.33 0.12 11.76
CA GLY A 211 49.65 -0.51 11.64
C GLY A 211 50.78 0.37 11.10
N ARG A 212 50.71 1.72 11.15
CA ARG A 212 51.85 2.56 10.78
C ARG A 212 52.06 3.70 11.75
N GLY A 213 52.51 3.34 12.95
CA GLY A 213 53.23 4.24 13.84
C GLY A 213 54.68 4.42 13.35
N GLY A 214 54.97 5.45 12.58
CA GLY A 214 56.29 5.82 12.15
C GLY A 214 56.61 7.27 12.53
N ARG A 215 57.55 7.42 13.44
CA ARG A 215 58.05 8.67 14.02
C ARG A 215 58.59 9.66 12.97
N ARG A 216 58.50 10.96 13.35
CA ARG A 216 59.32 12.12 12.99
C ARG A 216 58.76 13.11 12.00
N GLY A 217 58.69 14.35 12.50
CA GLY A 217 58.89 15.56 11.70
C GLY A 217 58.03 16.74 12.13
N ARG A 218 58.51 17.50 13.16
CA ARG A 218 58.03 18.86 13.42
C ARG A 218 58.25 19.71 12.16
N ARG A 219 57.17 20.30 11.66
CA ARG A 219 57.23 21.59 10.96
C ARG A 219 55.94 22.34 11.21
N ASN A 220 56.10 23.47 11.91
CA ASN A 220 55.09 24.50 12.07
C ASN A 220 54.71 25.04 10.69
N VAL A 221 53.46 25.03 10.35
CA VAL A 221 52.95 25.91 9.30
C VAL A 221 51.70 26.59 9.85
N PHE A 222 51.79 27.88 9.87
CA PHE A 222 50.88 28.94 10.24
C PHE A 222 49.50 28.73 9.62
N MET A 223 48.44 28.78 10.43
CA MET A 223 47.06 28.91 9.97
C MET A 223 46.69 30.38 9.89
N PRO A 224 45.95 30.80 8.88
CA PRO A 224 45.04 31.91 9.05
C PRO A 224 43.59 31.38 9.24
N TYR A 225 43.02 31.91 10.28
CA TYR A 225 41.60 31.81 10.66
C TYR A 225 40.68 32.36 9.57
N VAL A 226 39.64 31.59 9.19
CA VAL A 226 38.33 32.18 8.87
C VAL A 226 37.26 31.18 9.29
N PHE A 227 36.60 31.43 10.39
CA PHE A 227 35.29 30.86 10.72
C PHE A 227 34.22 31.91 10.47
N PRO A 228 33.13 31.61 9.79
CA PRO A 228 31.86 32.27 10.04
C PRO A 228 31.09 31.51 11.11
N ARG A 229 30.84 32.22 12.21
CA ARG A 229 29.88 31.87 13.22
C ARG A 229 28.49 31.84 12.59
N PHE A 230 27.79 30.73 12.70
CA PHE A 230 26.35 30.73 12.65
C PHE A 230 25.80 30.47 14.06
N THR A 231 25.12 31.49 14.53
CA THR A 231 24.45 31.62 15.78
C THR A 231 23.20 30.74 15.82
N ASN A 232 23.03 30.09 16.93
CA ASN A 232 21.81 29.67 17.61
C ASN A 232 20.49 30.06 16.95
N PHE A 233 19.63 29.05 16.67
CA PHE A 233 18.18 29.24 16.71
C PHE A 233 17.53 28.15 17.55
N GLY A 234 16.76 28.62 18.46
CA GLY A 234 16.14 28.14 19.63
C GLY A 234 15.19 26.99 19.48
N SER A 235 15.14 26.27 20.53
CA SER A 235 14.11 25.38 21.06
C SER A 235 12.69 25.91 20.82
N GLY A 236 11.83 25.03 20.30
CA GLY A 236 10.39 25.24 20.25
C GLY A 236 9.66 23.91 20.25
N THR A 237 9.43 23.38 21.43
CA THR A 237 8.50 22.31 21.72
C THR A 237 7.07 22.80 21.47
N HIS A 238 6.32 22.11 20.63
CA HIS A 238 4.85 22.15 20.69
C HIS A 238 4.29 20.72 20.57
N ILE A 239 3.93 20.23 21.72
CA ILE A 239 2.96 19.17 21.96
C ILE A 239 1.59 19.73 21.61
N GLY A 240 0.91 19.10 20.66
CA GLY A 240 -0.48 19.35 20.33
C GLY A 240 -1.21 18.04 20.14
N GLY A 241 -1.74 17.49 21.23
CA GLY A 241 -2.63 16.35 21.17
C GLY A 241 -4.00 16.79 20.67
N PHE A 242 -4.56 16.06 19.72
CA PHE A 242 -5.98 16.06 19.45
C PHE A 242 -6.53 14.64 19.66
N GLY A 243 -7.12 14.44 20.82
CA GLY A 243 -8.03 13.37 21.07
C GLY A 243 -9.36 13.66 20.39
N GLY A 244 -9.79 12.80 19.51
CA GLY A 244 -11.13 12.73 18.98
C GLY A 244 -11.72 11.35 19.25
N ARG A 245 -12.47 11.21 20.33
CA ARG A 245 -13.37 10.08 20.55
C ARG A 245 -14.56 10.27 19.64
N SER A 246 -14.81 9.30 18.77
CA SER A 246 -16.12 9.08 18.18
C SER A 246 -16.51 7.64 18.47
N GLY A 247 -17.46 7.47 19.37
CA GLY A 247 -18.14 6.23 19.60
C GLY A 247 -19.30 6.10 18.62
N GLY A 248 -19.54 4.90 18.12
CA GLY A 248 -20.67 4.56 17.27
C GLY A 248 -20.84 3.07 17.14
N GLY A 249 -21.78 2.51 17.81
CA GLY A 249 -22.77 1.50 17.54
C GLY A 249 -22.35 0.23 16.84
N GLY A 250 -22.38 -0.88 17.60
CA GLY A 250 -22.22 -2.22 17.06
C GLY A 250 -23.45 -2.67 16.25
N PHE A 251 -23.18 -3.42 15.21
CA PHE A 251 -24.10 -4.43 14.67
C PHE A 251 -23.31 -5.74 14.54
N GLY A 252 -23.80 -6.76 15.24
CA GLY A 252 -23.24 -8.10 15.20
C GLY A 252 -23.61 -8.79 13.90
N GLY A 253 -22.62 -9.26 13.21
CA GLY A 253 -22.64 -10.16 12.07
C GLY A 253 -21.20 -10.42 11.74
N GLY A 254 -20.78 -11.68 11.59
CA GLY A 254 -19.40 -12.12 11.45
C GLY A 254 -18.55 -11.17 10.64
N SER A 255 -17.76 -10.38 11.34
CA SER A 255 -16.91 -9.34 10.76
C SER A 255 -15.60 -9.99 10.33
N PHE A 256 -15.48 -10.30 9.06
CA PHE A 256 -14.20 -10.73 8.48
C PHE A 256 -13.22 -9.58 8.30
N GLY A 257 -13.69 -8.33 8.20
CA GLY A 257 -12.85 -7.14 8.09
C GLY A 257 -12.30 -6.70 9.45
N GLY A 258 -10.97 -6.74 9.64
CA GLY A 258 -10.30 -6.46 10.91
C GLY A 258 -10.03 -4.98 11.20
N GLY A 259 -10.17 -4.08 10.24
CA GLY A 259 -9.91 -2.66 10.36
C GLY A 259 -8.50 -2.22 10.00
N GLY A 260 -7.93 -2.79 8.93
CA GLY A 260 -6.70 -2.30 8.31
C GLY A 260 -6.85 -0.90 7.75
N ARG A 261 -5.72 -0.21 7.57
CA ARG A 261 -5.63 1.14 7.01
C ARG A 261 -4.72 1.12 5.79
N SER A 262 -5.07 1.91 4.78
CA SER A 262 -4.23 2.17 3.63
C SER A 262 -4.02 3.67 3.44
N GLY A 263 -2.92 4.06 2.84
CA GLY A 263 -2.58 5.44 2.48
C GLY A 263 -2.62 5.71 1.00
N GLY A 264 -3.20 4.83 0.18
CA GLY A 264 -3.17 4.92 -1.28
C GLY A 264 -1.93 4.29 -1.89
N GLY A 265 -1.25 3.40 -1.17
CA GLY A 265 -0.14 2.60 -1.70
C GLY A 265 -0.60 1.61 -2.76
N GLY A 266 0.37 1.10 -3.55
CA GLY A 266 0.08 0.17 -4.63
C GLY A 266 0.17 0.79 -6.03
N ALA A 267 -0.42 0.15 -7.03
CA ALA A 267 -0.39 0.62 -8.41
C ALA A 267 -1.71 0.42 -9.14
N GLY A 268 -1.96 1.21 -10.19
CA GLY A 268 -3.08 1.04 -11.10
C GLY A 268 -2.62 1.00 -12.55
N ARG A 269 -3.40 0.30 -13.40
CA ARG A 269 -3.16 0.15 -14.84
C ARG A 269 -4.46 0.22 -15.62
N GLY A 270 -4.35 0.74 -16.87
CA GLY A 270 -5.36 0.50 -17.89
C GLY A 270 -4.96 -0.70 -18.76
N PHE A 271 -5.91 -1.44 -19.32
CA PHE A 271 -5.67 -2.61 -20.17
C PHE A 271 -6.60 -2.64 -21.39
#